data_7f15468d4c23443d3ea19aaa72d28d65
#
_entry.id   7f15468d4c23443d3ea19aaa72d28d65
#
_cell.length_a   1.000
_cell.length_b   1.000
_cell.length_c   1.000
_cell.angle_alpha   90.00
_cell.angle_beta   90.00
_cell.angle_gamma   90.00
#
_symmetry.space_group_name_H-M   'P 1'
#
loop_
_entity.id
_entity.type
_entity.pdbx_description
1 polymer ?
#
loop_
_entity_poly.entity_id
_entity_poly.type
_entity_poly.pdbx_seq_one_letter_code
_entity_poly.pdbx_strand_id
1 'polypeptide(L)'
;MKVYEELDPKLLNLVNNTRDLALADGALPRKVKLLIAMVLDAVHGASEGVQALAGEAIKAGATKEEISEALRVAQYICGVGCVYTAARALREALK
;
A
#
# COMPACT_ATOMS: atom_id res chain seq x y z
N MET A 1 -12.52 -5.67 8.24
CA MET A 1 -12.31 -7.10 8.55
C MET A 1 -13.32 -7.66 9.54
N LYS A 2 -14.54 -7.67 9.09
CA LYS A 2 -15.68 -8.11 9.90
C LYS A 2 -15.56 -9.52 10.43
N VAL A 3 -14.99 -10.42 9.62
CA VAL A 3 -14.80 -11.81 10.02
C VAL A 3 -14.03 -11.92 11.32
N TYR A 4 -13.00 -11.08 11.49
CA TYR A 4 -12.14 -11.15 12.66
C TYR A 4 -12.73 -10.47 13.90
N GLU A 5 -13.73 -9.64 13.74
CA GLU A 5 -14.48 -9.11 14.89
C GLU A 5 -15.12 -10.23 15.70
N GLU A 6 -15.57 -11.27 15.01
CA GLU A 6 -16.18 -12.45 15.66
C GLU A 6 -15.17 -13.56 15.88
N LEU A 7 -14.33 -13.85 14.87
CA LEU A 7 -13.43 -14.98 14.92
C LEU A 7 -12.30 -14.78 15.92
N ASP A 8 -11.67 -13.62 15.92
CA ASP A 8 -10.51 -13.36 16.78
C ASP A 8 -10.31 -11.85 16.97
N PRO A 9 -11.05 -11.25 17.91
CA PRO A 9 -10.93 -9.81 18.14
C PRO A 9 -9.56 -9.38 18.65
N LYS A 10 -8.82 -10.25 19.33
CA LYS A 10 -7.45 -9.95 19.78
C LYS A 10 -6.50 -9.81 18.60
N LEU A 11 -6.63 -10.71 17.62
CA LEU A 11 -5.84 -10.63 16.39
C LEU A 11 -6.17 -9.35 15.62
N LEU A 12 -7.45 -9.03 15.51
CA LEU A 12 -7.90 -7.83 14.82
C LEU A 12 -7.29 -6.57 15.47
N ASN A 13 -7.32 -6.50 16.81
CA ASN A 13 -6.73 -5.37 17.53
C ASN A 13 -5.23 -5.27 17.30
N LEU A 14 -4.53 -6.40 17.30
CA LEU A 14 -3.09 -6.42 17.03
C LEU A 14 -2.78 -5.90 15.62
N VAL A 15 -3.51 -6.38 14.63
CA VAL A 15 -3.34 -5.96 13.23
C VAL A 15 -3.59 -4.46 13.08
N ASN A 16 -4.68 -3.96 13.65
CA ASN A 16 -5.02 -2.54 13.58
C ASN A 16 -3.98 -1.68 14.29
N ASN A 17 -3.51 -2.10 15.46
CA ASN A 17 -2.49 -1.36 16.21
C ASN A 17 -1.16 -1.32 15.46
N THR A 18 -0.77 -2.43 14.82
CA THR A 18 0.45 -2.50 14.02
C THR A 18 0.34 -1.55 12.83
N ARG A 19 -0.80 -1.56 12.13
CA ARG A 19 -1.03 -0.66 11.01
C ARG A 19 -0.97 0.80 11.44
N ASP A 20 -1.64 1.15 12.53
CA ASP A 20 -1.69 2.52 13.01
C ASP A 20 -0.29 3.02 13.38
N LEU A 21 0.49 2.20 14.06
CA LEU A 21 1.88 2.54 14.39
C LEU A 21 2.72 2.74 13.13
N ALA A 22 2.58 1.83 12.17
CA ALA A 22 3.39 1.84 10.95
C ALA A 22 3.10 3.07 10.09
N LEU A 23 1.82 3.46 9.98
CA LEU A 23 1.39 4.50 9.05
C LEU A 23 1.23 5.88 9.66
N ALA A 24 1.44 6.04 10.98
CA ALA A 24 1.33 7.34 11.63
C ALA A 24 2.40 8.30 11.10
N ASP A 25 2.05 9.58 10.98
CA ASP A 25 3.03 10.60 10.62
C ASP A 25 4.16 10.64 11.63
N GLY A 26 5.37 10.75 11.12
CA GLY A 26 6.56 10.82 11.95
C GLY A 26 7.67 11.47 11.15
N ALA A 27 8.89 10.97 11.28
CA ALA A 27 10.00 11.43 10.44
C ALA A 27 9.67 11.27 8.96
N LEU A 28 8.90 10.23 8.61
CA LEU A 28 8.34 10.08 7.27
C LEU A 28 6.86 10.46 7.31
N PRO A 29 6.39 11.33 6.41
CA PRO A 29 4.96 11.64 6.34
C PRO A 29 4.15 10.42 5.91
N ARG A 30 2.87 10.40 6.29
CA ARG A 30 1.96 9.30 5.96
C ARG A 30 1.95 8.99 4.46
N LYS A 31 1.94 10.02 3.61
CA LYS A 31 1.98 9.84 2.16
C LYS A 31 3.14 8.94 1.72
N VAL A 32 4.33 9.19 2.24
CA VAL A 32 5.53 8.42 1.91
C VAL A 32 5.39 6.98 2.42
N LYS A 33 4.90 6.82 3.64
CA LYS A 33 4.69 5.48 4.22
C LYS A 33 3.69 4.67 3.41
N LEU A 34 2.63 5.29 2.90
CA LEU A 34 1.65 4.61 2.06
C LEU A 34 2.25 4.19 0.72
N LEU A 35 3.14 5.00 0.15
CA LEU A 35 3.85 4.63 -1.07
C LEU A 35 4.80 3.44 -0.82
N ILE A 36 5.49 3.43 0.31
CA ILE A 36 6.35 2.32 0.70
C ILE A 36 5.51 1.03 0.83
N ALA A 37 4.39 1.11 1.54
CA ALA A 37 3.52 -0.04 1.73
C ALA A 37 2.96 -0.54 0.39
N MET A 38 2.58 0.36 -0.50
CA MET A 38 2.07 0.05 -1.83
C MET A 38 3.09 -0.76 -2.64
N VAL A 39 4.35 -0.31 -2.68
CA VAL A 39 5.38 -1.01 -3.46
C VAL A 39 5.73 -2.37 -2.85
N LEU A 40 5.71 -2.48 -1.53
CA LEU A 40 5.95 -3.78 -0.88
C LEU A 40 4.85 -4.78 -1.23
N ASP A 41 3.59 -4.34 -1.27
CA ASP A 41 2.47 -5.19 -1.70
C ASP A 41 2.59 -5.56 -3.18
N ALA A 42 3.05 -4.63 -4.02
CA ALA A 42 3.27 -4.92 -5.44
C ALA A 42 4.33 -6.01 -5.62
N VAL A 43 5.40 -5.94 -4.84
CA VAL A 43 6.48 -6.93 -4.87
C VAL A 43 5.97 -8.31 -4.47
N HIS A 44 5.07 -8.38 -3.49
CA HIS A 44 4.49 -9.64 -3.03
C HIS A 44 3.33 -10.15 -3.90
N GLY A 45 2.96 -9.43 -4.94
CA GLY A 45 1.84 -9.81 -5.79
C GLY A 45 0.46 -9.53 -5.20
N ALA A 46 0.38 -8.72 -4.15
CA ALA A 46 -0.86 -8.42 -3.44
C ALA A 46 -1.61 -7.26 -4.11
N SER A 47 -2.25 -7.52 -5.25
CA SER A 47 -2.89 -6.48 -6.05
C SER A 47 -4.01 -5.75 -5.32
N GLU A 48 -4.78 -6.43 -4.48
CA GLU A 48 -5.83 -5.77 -3.68
C GLU A 48 -5.22 -4.78 -2.69
N GLY A 49 -4.10 -5.15 -2.07
CA GLY A 49 -3.36 -4.26 -1.18
C GLY A 49 -2.82 -3.05 -1.92
N VAL A 50 -2.27 -3.25 -3.11
CA VAL A 50 -1.78 -2.14 -3.94
C VAL A 50 -2.91 -1.17 -4.25
N GLN A 51 -4.07 -1.68 -4.64
CA GLN A 51 -5.23 -0.83 -4.97
C GLN A 51 -5.66 0.01 -3.76
N ALA A 52 -5.79 -0.62 -2.61
CA ALA A 52 -6.21 0.07 -1.39
C ALA A 52 -5.19 1.12 -0.95
N LEU A 53 -3.91 0.75 -0.96
CA LEU A 53 -2.84 1.66 -0.51
C LEU A 53 -2.61 2.81 -1.48
N ALA A 54 -2.73 2.57 -2.78
CA ALA A 54 -2.66 3.64 -3.78
C ALA A 54 -3.79 4.65 -3.57
N GLY A 55 -5.00 4.16 -3.31
CA GLY A 55 -6.15 5.03 -3.02
C GLY A 55 -5.91 5.87 -1.78
N GLU A 56 -5.39 5.27 -0.71
CA GLU A 56 -5.07 6.00 0.52
C GLU A 56 -3.93 7.00 0.29
N ALA A 57 -2.92 6.63 -0.49
CA ALA A 57 -1.81 7.52 -0.81
C ALA A 57 -2.30 8.77 -1.55
N ILE A 58 -3.20 8.59 -2.53
CA ILE A 58 -3.79 9.71 -3.27
C ILE A 58 -4.56 10.62 -2.31
N LYS A 59 -5.35 10.07 -1.39
CA LYS A 59 -6.07 10.85 -0.38
C LYS A 59 -5.10 11.62 0.52
N ALA A 60 -3.91 11.08 0.75
CA ALA A 60 -2.88 11.74 1.55
C ALA A 60 -2.04 12.75 0.74
N GLY A 61 -2.37 12.94 -0.52
CA GLY A 61 -1.73 13.94 -1.37
C GLY A 61 -0.70 13.42 -2.36
N ALA A 62 -0.58 12.09 -2.52
CA ALA A 62 0.36 11.53 -3.50
C ALA A 62 -0.12 11.81 -4.91
N THR A 63 0.83 12.18 -5.77
CA THR A 63 0.56 12.41 -7.19
C THR A 63 0.79 11.13 -7.98
N LYS A 64 0.27 11.11 -9.20
CA LYS A 64 0.53 10.00 -10.14
C LYS A 64 2.03 9.84 -10.41
N GLU A 65 2.74 10.95 -10.49
CA GLU A 65 4.19 10.96 -10.69
C GLU A 65 4.91 10.31 -9.52
N GLU A 66 4.49 10.62 -8.30
CA GLU A 66 5.08 10.01 -7.10
C GLU A 66 4.84 8.50 -7.06
N ILE A 67 3.64 8.07 -7.41
CA ILE A 67 3.32 6.63 -7.50
C ILE A 67 4.21 5.96 -8.56
N SER A 68 4.33 6.58 -9.72
CA SER A 68 5.18 6.07 -10.81
C SER A 68 6.63 5.94 -10.39
N GLU A 69 7.16 6.97 -9.72
CA GLU A 69 8.57 6.95 -9.29
C GLU A 69 8.83 5.90 -8.22
N ALA A 70 7.87 5.69 -7.30
CA ALA A 70 7.98 4.62 -6.32
C ALA A 70 8.07 3.25 -7.00
N LEU A 71 7.28 3.04 -8.03
CA LEU A 71 7.31 1.79 -8.80
C LEU A 71 8.59 1.60 -9.61
N ARG A 72 9.20 2.71 -10.07
CA ARG A 72 10.51 2.64 -10.73
C ARG A 72 11.56 2.08 -9.77
N VAL A 73 11.55 2.51 -8.53
CA VAL A 73 12.47 2.00 -7.50
C VAL A 73 12.22 0.50 -7.25
N ALA A 74 10.95 0.12 -7.12
CA ALA A 74 10.58 -1.28 -6.91
C ALA A 74 11.04 -2.17 -8.07
N GLN A 75 10.85 -1.71 -9.30
CA GLN A 75 11.26 -2.45 -10.50
C GLN A 75 12.77 -2.67 -10.54
N TYR A 76 13.54 -1.64 -10.19
CA TYR A 76 15.00 -1.73 -10.16
C TYR A 76 15.50 -2.88 -9.28
N ILE A 77 14.89 -3.03 -8.11
CA ILE A 77 15.31 -4.05 -7.14
C ILE A 77 14.67 -5.42 -7.39
N CYS A 78 13.39 -5.46 -7.74
CA CYS A 78 12.58 -6.67 -7.72
C CYS A 78 12.14 -7.18 -9.10
N GLY A 79 12.43 -6.44 -10.15
CA GLY A 79 12.10 -6.83 -11.51
C GLY A 79 10.69 -6.45 -11.93
N VAL A 80 10.29 -6.90 -13.13
CA VAL A 80 9.08 -6.42 -13.80
C VAL A 80 7.78 -6.98 -13.21
N GLY A 81 7.84 -8.06 -12.44
CA GLY A 81 6.62 -8.67 -11.88
C GLY A 81 5.80 -7.71 -11.05
N CYS A 82 6.43 -6.88 -10.24
CA CYS A 82 5.73 -5.89 -9.41
C CYS A 82 5.02 -4.83 -10.27
N VAL A 83 5.57 -4.51 -11.43
CA VAL A 83 4.95 -3.54 -12.36
C VAL A 83 3.65 -4.10 -12.92
N TYR A 84 3.63 -5.38 -13.30
CA TYR A 84 2.40 -6.02 -13.77
C TYR A 84 1.32 -6.09 -12.69
N THR A 85 1.72 -6.46 -11.48
CA THR A 85 0.80 -6.48 -10.33
C THR A 85 0.19 -5.10 -10.08
N ALA A 86 1.05 -4.08 -10.07
CA ALA A 86 0.62 -2.70 -9.85
C ALA A 86 -0.28 -2.21 -10.97
N ALA A 87 -0.01 -2.58 -12.23
CA ALA A 87 -0.82 -2.14 -13.37
C ALA A 87 -2.28 -2.57 -13.22
N ARG A 88 -2.51 -3.81 -12.80
CA ARG A 88 -3.87 -4.30 -12.58
C ARG A 88 -4.58 -3.55 -11.46
N ALA A 89 -3.86 -3.31 -10.39
CA ALA A 89 -4.41 -2.63 -9.21
C ALA A 89 -4.66 -1.14 -9.46
N LEU A 90 -3.72 -0.48 -10.11
CA LEU A 90 -3.78 0.98 -10.34
C LEU A 90 -4.83 1.36 -11.37
N ARG A 91 -5.23 0.46 -12.23
CA ARG A 91 -6.31 0.71 -13.16
C ARG A 91 -7.57 1.23 -12.46
N GLU A 92 -7.89 0.65 -11.31
CA GLU A 92 -9.04 1.08 -10.52
C GLU A 92 -8.74 2.33 -9.69
N ALA A 93 -7.57 2.38 -9.07
CA ALA A 93 -7.21 3.48 -8.16
C ALA A 93 -7.04 4.81 -8.89
N LEU A 94 -6.66 4.79 -10.17
CA LEU A 94 -6.38 6.01 -10.95
C LEU A 94 -7.52 6.41 -11.90
N LYS A 95 -8.65 5.78 -11.77
CA LYS A 95 -9.83 6.16 -12.55
C LYS A 95 -10.33 7.55 -12.23
#